data_984b8a9b8b371f20cf44fab45f180043
#
_entry.id   984b8a9b8b371f20cf44fab45f180043
#
_cell.length_a   1.000
_cell.length_b   1.000
_cell.length_c   1.000
_cell.angle_alpha   90.00
_cell.angle_beta   90.00
_cell.angle_gamma   90.00
#
_symmetry.space_group_name_H-M   'P 1'
#
loop_
_entity.id
_entity.type
_entity.pdbx_description
1 polymer ?
#
loop_
_entity_poly.entity_id
_entity_poly.type
_entity_poly.pdbx_seq_one_letter_code
_entity_poly.pdbx_strand_id
1 'polypeptide(L)'
;MKKITLVLLMGIALVACKKNKSTSDCGNKMCTEEFVMTGIKFADKNGAGAEIKDLSVINQRTGEKLYAKSSASISTVKGYYVVLDDANKLQLSEQGDDLKITGTSITTNQTKSAIVKVSGGKCACHISRISGAEQITFD
;
A
#
# COMPACT_ATOMS: atom_id res chain seq x y z
N MET A 1 -5.14 55.86 57.61
CA MET A 1 -6.22 55.48 56.66
C MET A 1 -5.59 55.20 55.33
N LYS A 2 -5.29 53.92 55.07
CA LYS A 2 -4.54 53.48 53.90
C LYS A 2 -5.55 52.93 52.92
N LYS A 3 -5.68 53.61 51.76
CA LYS A 3 -6.50 53.10 50.67
C LYS A 3 -5.73 52.06 49.89
N ILE A 4 -6.18 50.83 49.98
CA ILE A 4 -5.67 49.71 49.20
C ILE A 4 -6.38 49.68 47.88
N THR A 5 -5.68 50.08 46.84
CA THR A 5 -6.19 50.00 45.46
C THR A 5 -5.94 48.59 44.95
N LEU A 6 -7.01 47.80 44.86
CA LEU A 6 -6.97 46.45 44.34
C LEU A 6 -6.97 46.56 42.77
N VAL A 7 -5.81 46.37 42.17
CA VAL A 7 -5.68 46.27 40.71
C VAL A 7 -6.07 44.87 40.28
N LEU A 8 -7.26 44.74 39.75
CA LEU A 8 -7.75 43.49 39.19
C LEU A 8 -7.09 43.26 37.81
N LEU A 9 -6.02 42.49 37.80
CA LEU A 9 -5.37 42.02 36.58
C LEU A 9 -6.26 40.95 35.94
N MET A 10 -7.10 41.40 34.98
CA MET A 10 -7.93 40.53 34.16
C MET A 10 -7.03 39.90 33.08
N GLY A 11 -6.44 38.76 33.44
CA GLY A 11 -5.68 37.95 32.50
C GLY A 11 -6.59 37.33 31.44
N ILE A 12 -6.60 37.92 30.24
CA ILE A 12 -7.25 37.34 29.07
C ILE A 12 -6.39 36.18 28.62
N ALA A 13 -6.76 34.97 29.04
CA ALA A 13 -6.22 33.76 28.49
C ALA A 13 -6.73 33.60 27.04
N LEU A 14 -5.93 34.03 26.09
CA LEU A 14 -6.12 33.71 24.69
C LEU A 14 -5.91 32.21 24.54
N VAL A 15 -6.98 31.46 24.67
CA VAL A 15 -7.02 30.05 24.24
C VAL A 15 -6.89 30.06 22.72
N ALA A 16 -5.63 30.00 22.26
CA ALA A 16 -5.31 29.73 20.89
C ALA A 16 -5.77 28.31 20.58
N CYS A 17 -7.00 28.14 20.09
CA CYS A 17 -7.42 26.93 19.43
C CYS A 17 -6.47 26.70 18.27
N LYS A 18 -5.42 25.88 18.47
CA LYS A 18 -4.71 25.26 17.39
C LYS A 18 -5.74 24.43 16.63
N LYS A 19 -6.30 25.00 15.58
CA LYS A 19 -6.95 24.20 14.53
C LYS A 19 -5.90 23.24 14.04
N ASN A 20 -5.97 21.99 14.53
CA ASN A 20 -5.30 20.89 13.88
C ASN A 20 -5.87 20.83 12.47
N LYS A 21 -5.21 21.47 11.52
CA LYS A 21 -5.38 21.23 10.09
C LYS A 21 -4.83 19.82 9.81
N SER A 22 -5.58 18.80 10.16
CA SER A 22 -5.47 17.52 9.49
C SER A 22 -6.29 17.57 8.20
N THR A 23 -6.01 18.56 7.38
CA THR A 23 -6.43 18.52 6.00
C THR A 23 -5.26 17.92 5.24
N SER A 24 -5.23 16.60 5.11
CA SER A 24 -4.70 16.01 3.91
C SER A 24 -5.60 16.51 2.77
N ASP A 25 -5.30 17.71 2.30
CA ASP A 25 -5.99 18.33 1.19
C ASP A 25 -5.52 17.61 -0.08
N CYS A 26 -6.20 16.53 -0.41
CA CYS A 26 -5.92 15.77 -1.63
C CYS A 26 -6.36 16.53 -2.90
N GLY A 27 -6.81 17.78 -2.75
CA GLY A 27 -7.40 18.57 -3.82
C GLY A 27 -8.72 17.96 -4.33
N ASN A 28 -9.32 18.59 -5.33
CA ASN A 28 -10.50 18.04 -6.00
C ASN A 28 -10.08 16.99 -7.01
N LYS A 29 -9.78 15.77 -6.55
CA LYS A 29 -9.58 14.61 -7.43
C LYS A 29 -10.92 13.94 -7.72
N MET A 30 -11.26 13.84 -9.00
CA MET A 30 -12.33 12.94 -9.44
C MET A 30 -11.70 11.57 -9.70
N CYS A 31 -12.11 10.59 -8.92
CA CYS A 31 -11.66 9.21 -9.11
C CYS A 31 -12.64 8.48 -10.03
N THR A 32 -12.12 7.61 -10.88
CA THR A 32 -12.93 6.67 -11.66
C THR A 32 -13.47 5.56 -10.75
N GLU A 33 -14.53 4.89 -11.18
CA GLU A 33 -15.09 3.72 -10.48
C GLU A 33 -14.40 2.40 -10.88
N GLU A 34 -13.24 2.49 -11.52
CA GLU A 34 -12.44 1.32 -11.87
C GLU A 34 -11.92 0.61 -10.62
N PHE A 35 -11.82 -0.71 -10.70
CA PHE A 35 -11.18 -1.51 -9.66
C PHE A 35 -9.82 -1.99 -10.16
N VAL A 36 -8.75 -1.51 -9.54
CA VAL A 36 -7.38 -1.79 -9.96
C VAL A 36 -6.79 -2.93 -9.13
N MET A 37 -6.14 -3.85 -9.82
CA MET A 37 -5.38 -4.95 -9.25
C MET A 37 -3.96 -4.96 -9.79
N THR A 38 -3.02 -5.42 -9.00
CA THR A 38 -1.65 -5.69 -9.46
C THR A 38 -1.25 -7.10 -9.09
N GLY A 39 -0.48 -7.72 -9.98
CA GLY A 39 -0.03 -9.09 -9.80
C GLY A 39 1.34 -9.33 -10.41
N ILE A 40 1.79 -10.56 -10.34
CA ILE A 40 3.06 -11.02 -10.88
C ILE A 40 2.88 -12.40 -11.50
N LYS A 41 3.59 -12.66 -12.58
CA LYS A 41 3.65 -13.98 -13.19
C LYS A 41 4.76 -14.81 -12.56
N PHE A 42 4.44 -16.03 -12.16
CA PHE A 42 5.44 -17.05 -11.89
C PHE A 42 5.52 -18.00 -13.10
N ALA A 43 6.73 -18.29 -13.55
CA ALA A 43 6.97 -19.10 -14.73
C ALA A 43 8.05 -20.16 -14.47
N ASP A 44 7.99 -21.24 -15.21
CA ASP A 44 9.08 -22.20 -15.30
C ASP A 44 10.22 -21.66 -16.20
N LYS A 45 11.29 -22.42 -16.34
CA LYS A 45 12.45 -22.07 -17.18
C LYS A 45 12.12 -21.86 -18.66
N ASN A 46 10.97 -22.38 -19.14
CA ASN A 46 10.53 -22.24 -20.52
C ASN A 46 9.54 -21.06 -20.69
N GLY A 47 9.25 -20.33 -19.61
CA GLY A 47 8.31 -19.21 -19.61
C GLY A 47 6.84 -19.61 -19.48
N ALA A 48 6.53 -20.91 -19.33
CA ALA A 48 5.17 -21.35 -19.05
C ALA A 48 4.75 -21.02 -17.61
N GLY A 49 3.46 -20.72 -17.41
CA GLY A 49 2.95 -20.36 -16.08
C GLY A 49 3.17 -21.48 -15.05
N ALA A 50 3.81 -21.16 -13.94
CA ALA A 50 4.10 -22.08 -12.86
C ALA A 50 3.10 -21.94 -11.71
N GLU A 51 2.67 -23.06 -11.16
CA GLU A 51 1.89 -23.10 -9.93
C GLU A 51 2.79 -22.95 -8.70
N ILE A 52 2.34 -22.13 -7.76
CA ILE A 52 3.08 -21.85 -6.53
C ILE A 52 2.27 -22.17 -5.27
N LYS A 53 2.98 -22.42 -4.21
CA LYS A 53 2.52 -22.41 -2.81
C LYS A 53 3.25 -21.29 -2.04
N ASP A 54 2.75 -20.99 -0.84
CA ASP A 54 3.38 -20.04 0.09
C ASP A 54 3.59 -18.63 -0.50
N LEU A 55 2.62 -18.13 -1.30
CA LEU A 55 2.67 -16.76 -1.77
C LEU A 55 2.72 -15.79 -0.58
N SER A 56 3.71 -14.92 -0.59
CA SER A 56 3.90 -13.90 0.43
C SER A 56 4.26 -12.57 -0.20
N VAL A 57 3.63 -11.50 0.29
CA VAL A 57 3.89 -10.13 -0.11
C VAL A 57 4.22 -9.34 1.16
N ILE A 58 5.44 -8.82 1.26
CA ILE A 58 5.89 -8.04 2.41
C ILE A 58 6.21 -6.61 1.97
N ASN A 59 5.54 -5.65 2.58
CA ASN A 59 5.89 -4.24 2.43
C ASN A 59 7.22 -3.99 3.15
N GLN A 60 8.27 -3.64 2.38
CA GLN A 60 9.62 -3.46 2.93
C GLN A 60 9.75 -2.22 3.83
N ARG A 61 8.85 -1.23 3.67
CA ARG A 61 8.83 -0.04 4.52
C ARG A 61 8.24 -0.33 5.90
N THR A 62 7.14 -1.10 5.97
CA THR A 62 6.40 -1.34 7.22
C THR A 62 6.69 -2.71 7.85
N GLY A 63 7.22 -3.66 7.08
CA GLY A 63 7.36 -5.06 7.48
C GLY A 63 6.03 -5.83 7.47
N GLU A 64 4.93 -5.18 7.08
CA GLU A 64 3.60 -5.77 7.10
C GLU A 64 3.43 -6.77 5.94
N LYS A 65 2.80 -7.90 6.22
CA LYS A 65 2.34 -8.85 5.20
C LYS A 65 1.04 -8.36 4.59
N LEU A 66 1.03 -8.21 3.27
CA LEU A 66 -0.11 -7.78 2.49
C LEU A 66 -0.69 -8.93 1.68
N TYR A 67 -1.93 -8.77 1.25
CA TYR A 67 -2.63 -9.70 0.33
C TYR A 67 -3.81 -8.97 -0.31
N ALA A 68 -4.17 -9.38 -1.52
CA ALA A 68 -5.39 -8.90 -2.18
C ALA A 68 -6.63 -9.26 -1.35
N LYS A 69 -7.50 -8.29 -1.11
CA LYS A 69 -8.63 -8.42 -0.17
C LYS A 69 -9.95 -8.71 -0.87
N SER A 70 -10.05 -8.38 -2.16
CA SER A 70 -11.27 -8.60 -2.93
C SER A 70 -11.36 -10.03 -3.46
N SER A 71 -12.54 -10.62 -3.41
CA SER A 71 -12.84 -11.89 -4.09
C SER A 71 -12.76 -11.80 -5.62
N ALA A 72 -12.80 -10.58 -6.18
CA ALA A 72 -12.56 -10.34 -7.61
C ALA A 72 -11.08 -10.47 -7.99
N SER A 73 -10.18 -10.54 -7.03
CA SER A 73 -8.72 -10.64 -7.25
C SER A 73 -8.27 -12.07 -7.59
N ILE A 74 -9.09 -12.82 -8.34
CA ILE A 74 -8.77 -14.16 -8.80
C ILE A 74 -8.32 -14.09 -10.26
N SER A 75 -7.10 -14.59 -10.53
CA SER A 75 -6.62 -14.71 -11.92
C SER A 75 -7.01 -16.05 -12.53
N THR A 76 -7.53 -16.02 -13.75
CA THR A 76 -7.76 -17.21 -14.57
C THR A 76 -6.55 -17.56 -15.45
N VAL A 77 -5.53 -16.71 -15.46
CA VAL A 77 -4.30 -16.92 -16.24
C VAL A 77 -3.34 -17.78 -15.44
N LYS A 78 -2.97 -18.93 -16.00
CA LYS A 78 -2.03 -19.85 -15.34
C LYS A 78 -0.70 -19.16 -14.99
N GLY A 79 -0.27 -19.30 -13.74
CA GLY A 79 0.95 -18.71 -13.23
C GLY A 79 0.87 -17.22 -12.91
N TYR A 80 -0.23 -16.54 -13.17
CA TYR A 80 -0.42 -15.15 -12.76
C TYR A 80 -1.16 -15.08 -11.43
N TYR A 81 -0.59 -14.36 -10.48
CA TYR A 81 -1.14 -14.21 -9.13
C TYR A 81 -1.36 -12.73 -8.82
N VAL A 82 -2.60 -12.37 -8.51
CA VAL A 82 -2.92 -11.04 -7.99
C VAL A 82 -2.37 -10.93 -6.58
N VAL A 83 -1.56 -9.92 -6.33
CA VAL A 83 -0.87 -9.73 -5.04
C VAL A 83 -1.49 -8.62 -4.21
N LEU A 84 -2.03 -7.58 -4.84
CA LEU A 84 -2.75 -6.48 -4.21
C LEU A 84 -3.91 -6.00 -5.09
N ASP A 85 -4.85 -5.33 -4.45
CA ASP A 85 -5.95 -4.62 -5.09
C ASP A 85 -6.20 -3.25 -4.41
N ASP A 86 -7.17 -2.48 -4.90
CA ASP A 86 -7.51 -1.16 -4.38
C ASP A 86 -7.89 -1.14 -2.89
N ALA A 87 -8.31 -2.27 -2.31
CA ALA A 87 -8.57 -2.36 -0.89
C ALA A 87 -7.28 -2.27 -0.03
N ASN A 88 -6.11 -2.44 -0.65
CA ASN A 88 -4.81 -2.23 -0.01
C ASN A 88 -4.31 -0.79 -0.09
N LYS A 89 -4.99 0.10 -0.78
CA LYS A 89 -4.53 1.47 -1.09
C LYS A 89 -3.99 2.22 0.12
N LEU A 90 -4.69 2.17 1.26
CA LEU A 90 -4.30 2.88 2.47
C LEU A 90 -3.11 2.27 3.23
N GLN A 91 -2.70 1.05 2.87
CA GLN A 91 -1.52 0.38 3.45
C GLN A 91 -0.22 0.74 2.72
N LEU A 92 -0.33 1.52 1.65
CA LEU A 92 0.78 1.96 0.79
C LEU A 92 1.04 3.45 0.94
N SER A 93 2.27 3.87 0.62
CA SER A 93 2.64 5.29 0.53
C SER A 93 2.32 5.86 -0.85
N GLU A 94 2.15 7.17 -0.92
CA GLU A 94 1.93 7.88 -2.20
C GLU A 94 3.17 7.86 -3.10
N GLN A 95 4.38 7.80 -2.50
CA GLN A 95 5.65 7.69 -3.22
C GLN A 95 5.94 6.27 -3.70
N GLY A 96 5.12 5.31 -3.28
CA GLY A 96 5.30 3.90 -3.55
C GLY A 96 6.18 3.18 -2.52
N ASP A 97 5.77 1.97 -2.20
CA ASP A 97 6.49 1.05 -1.33
C ASP A 97 7.08 -0.09 -2.14
N ASP A 98 8.26 -0.53 -1.75
CA ASP A 98 8.89 -1.73 -2.29
C ASP A 98 8.26 -2.95 -1.62
N LEU A 99 7.62 -3.79 -2.43
CA LEU A 99 6.96 -5.01 -2.01
C LEU A 99 7.82 -6.20 -2.41
N LYS A 100 8.28 -6.97 -1.42
CA LYS A 100 8.94 -8.25 -1.67
C LYS A 100 7.88 -9.32 -1.86
N ILE A 101 7.79 -9.83 -3.09
CA ILE A 101 6.89 -10.91 -3.46
C ILE A 101 7.69 -12.20 -3.50
N THR A 102 7.23 -13.21 -2.79
CA THR A 102 7.89 -14.52 -2.70
C THR A 102 6.89 -15.62 -3.02
N GLY A 103 7.32 -16.63 -3.75
CA GLY A 103 6.54 -17.83 -4.02
C GLY A 103 7.44 -19.06 -4.13
N THR A 104 6.89 -20.23 -3.81
CA THR A 104 7.58 -21.52 -3.90
C THR A 104 6.92 -22.35 -4.99
N SER A 105 7.67 -22.77 -6.01
CA SER A 105 7.18 -23.65 -7.07
C SER A 105 6.72 -24.99 -6.47
N ILE A 106 5.51 -25.42 -6.83
CA ILE A 106 4.99 -26.73 -6.42
C ILE A 106 5.80 -27.84 -7.08
N THR A 107 6.24 -27.64 -8.31
CA THR A 107 6.94 -28.66 -9.10
C THR A 107 8.39 -28.85 -8.66
N THR A 108 9.14 -27.75 -8.44
CA THR A 108 10.59 -27.83 -8.16
C THR A 108 10.93 -27.59 -6.69
N ASN A 109 9.97 -27.17 -5.85
CA ASN A 109 10.16 -26.69 -4.48
C ASN A 109 11.15 -25.53 -4.36
N GLN A 110 11.51 -24.89 -5.45
CA GLN A 110 12.34 -23.68 -5.48
C GLN A 110 11.55 -22.49 -4.92
N THR A 111 12.16 -21.73 -4.01
CA THR A 111 11.61 -20.46 -3.52
C THR A 111 12.35 -19.31 -4.16
N LYS A 112 11.62 -18.41 -4.81
CA LYS A 112 12.17 -17.19 -5.41
C LYS A 112 11.38 -15.96 -5.01
N SER A 113 12.04 -14.81 -5.05
CA SER A 113 11.43 -13.51 -4.72
C SER A 113 11.78 -12.48 -5.76
N ALA A 114 10.92 -11.46 -5.88
CA ALA A 114 11.21 -10.24 -6.62
C ALA A 114 10.67 -9.03 -5.85
N ILE A 115 11.16 -7.85 -6.22
CA ILE A 115 10.67 -6.56 -5.71
C ILE A 115 9.80 -5.91 -6.77
N VAL A 116 8.64 -5.42 -6.33
CA VAL A 116 7.74 -4.61 -7.12
C VAL A 116 7.41 -3.35 -6.33
N LYS A 117 7.48 -2.18 -6.97
CA LYS A 117 7.12 -0.91 -6.34
C LYS A 117 5.68 -0.55 -6.68
N VAL A 118 4.87 -0.34 -5.66
CA VAL A 118 3.45 -0.01 -5.79
C VAL A 118 3.12 1.19 -4.92
N SER A 119 2.47 2.21 -5.49
CA SER A 119 1.96 3.37 -4.77
C SER A 119 0.48 3.23 -4.43
N GLY A 120 0.07 3.98 -3.44
CA GLY A 120 -1.30 4.11 -2.99
C GLY A 120 -1.44 5.36 -2.13
N GLY A 121 -1.94 5.21 -0.92
CA GLY A 121 -2.09 6.29 0.05
C GLY A 121 -3.46 6.94 0.04
N LYS A 122 -3.62 7.88 0.96
CA LYS A 122 -4.91 8.52 1.21
C LYS A 122 -5.42 9.34 0.02
N CYS A 123 -4.50 9.99 -0.70
CA CYS A 123 -4.83 10.84 -1.85
C CYS A 123 -4.78 10.11 -3.19
N ALA A 124 -4.46 8.83 -3.22
CA ALA A 124 -4.54 8.04 -4.45
C ALA A 124 -5.98 7.62 -4.74
N CYS A 125 -6.40 7.64 -6.00
CA CYS A 125 -7.67 7.04 -6.40
C CYS A 125 -7.59 5.52 -6.36
N HIS A 126 -6.49 4.98 -6.87
CA HIS A 126 -6.20 3.56 -7.00
C HIS A 126 -4.78 3.24 -6.58
N ILE A 127 -4.48 1.96 -6.40
CA ILE A 127 -3.09 1.51 -6.37
C ILE A 127 -2.48 1.67 -7.77
N SER A 128 -1.17 1.90 -7.82
CA SER A 128 -0.45 2.00 -9.10
C SER A 128 0.90 1.32 -9.01
N ARG A 129 1.14 0.40 -9.94
CA ARG A 129 2.47 -0.19 -10.10
C ARG A 129 3.42 0.83 -10.72
N ILE A 130 4.51 1.13 -10.05
CA ILE A 130 5.52 2.10 -10.50
C ILE A 130 6.63 1.40 -11.26
N SER A 131 7.12 0.27 -10.74
CA SER A 131 8.28 -0.44 -11.30
C SER A 131 8.40 -1.85 -10.72
N GLY A 132 9.41 -2.58 -11.18
CA GLY A 132 9.79 -3.89 -10.64
C GLY A 132 9.52 -5.03 -11.61
N ALA A 133 9.82 -6.24 -11.14
CA ALA A 133 9.75 -7.45 -11.96
C ALA A 133 8.30 -7.79 -12.34
N GLU A 134 8.05 -8.05 -13.61
CA GLU A 134 6.74 -8.54 -14.08
C GLU A 134 6.61 -10.05 -13.94
N GLN A 135 7.74 -10.75 -13.85
CA GLN A 135 7.80 -12.20 -13.78
C GLN A 135 8.90 -12.67 -12.83
N ILE A 136 8.65 -13.79 -12.16
CA ILE A 136 9.62 -14.58 -11.40
C ILE A 136 9.75 -15.94 -12.09
N THR A 137 10.95 -16.27 -12.54
CA THR A 137 11.20 -17.53 -13.28
C THR A 137 11.94 -18.53 -12.39
N PHE A 138 11.41 -19.73 -12.30
CA PHE A 138 12.05 -20.89 -11.67
C PHE A 138 12.98 -21.61 -12.67
N ASP A 139 14.07 -22.18 -12.16
CA ASP A 139 15.04 -22.95 -12.96
C ASP A 139 14.55 -24.35 -13.25
#